data_096d1df965d7b91298745e8b40baa670
#
_entry.id   096d1df965d7b91298745e8b40baa670
#
_cell.length_a   1.000
_cell.length_b   1.000
_cell.length_c   1.000
_cell.angle_alpha   90.00
_cell.angle_beta   90.00
_cell.angle_gamma   90.00
#
_symmetry.space_group_name_H-M   'P 1'
#
loop_
_entity.id
_entity.type
_entity.pdbx_description
1 polymer ?
#
loop_
_entity_poly.entity_id
_entity_poly.type
_entity_poly.pdbx_seq_one_letter_code
_entity_poly.pdbx_strand_id
1 'polypeptide(L)'
;AASRALGGASHIDISMGADPGLYCLSSADIITEVEAIRMMFHCDAKVVCAGGIGGNEGAHYWAVDGEEADIKALVEYLEKNVKGEPPVKGNKGNCANCRYPGCRYNGLQADELPAWMKK
;
A
#
# COMPACT_ATOMS: atom_id res chain seq x y z
N ALA A 1 -16.94 5.34 -2.44
CA ALA A 1 -17.81 4.14 -2.38
C ALA A 1 -17.34 3.16 -1.29
N ALA A 2 -16.10 2.65 -1.33
CA ALA A 2 -15.59 1.67 -0.36
C ALA A 2 -15.63 2.16 1.10
N SER A 3 -15.19 3.39 1.38
CA SER A 3 -15.19 3.91 2.76
C SER A 3 -16.61 4.11 3.31
N ARG A 4 -17.57 4.40 2.43
CA ARG A 4 -18.97 4.50 2.83
C ARG A 4 -19.59 3.14 3.10
N ALA A 5 -19.19 2.12 2.35
CA ALA A 5 -19.63 0.75 2.53
C ALA A 5 -19.01 0.08 3.77
N LEU A 6 -17.75 0.42 4.08
CA LEU A 6 -16.99 -0.16 5.19
C LEU A 6 -16.78 0.80 6.37
N GLY A 7 -17.62 1.81 6.52
CA GLY A 7 -17.46 2.89 7.51
C GLY A 7 -17.15 2.47 8.95
N GLY A 8 -17.27 1.20 9.29
CA GLY A 8 -16.86 0.63 10.57
C GLY A 8 -16.80 -0.89 10.50
N ALA A 9 -15.95 -1.49 11.31
CA ALA A 9 -15.77 -2.94 11.44
C ALA A 9 -17.08 -3.66 11.85
N SER A 10 -18.00 -2.96 12.49
CA SER A 10 -19.31 -3.50 12.92
C SER A 10 -20.24 -3.90 11.77
N HIS A 11 -19.90 -3.55 10.52
CA HIS A 11 -20.67 -3.95 9.33
C HIS A 11 -20.14 -5.22 8.67
N ILE A 12 -19.16 -5.87 9.27
CA ILE A 12 -18.54 -7.09 8.74
C ILE A 12 -18.98 -8.27 9.60
N ASP A 13 -19.83 -9.12 9.04
CA ASP A 13 -20.33 -10.31 9.73
C ASP A 13 -19.31 -11.44 9.77
N ILE A 14 -18.49 -11.56 8.72
CA ILE A 14 -17.45 -12.59 8.59
C ILE A 14 -16.18 -12.01 8.02
N SER A 15 -15.06 -12.20 8.69
CA SER A 15 -13.74 -11.79 8.20
C SER A 15 -12.73 -12.94 8.20
N MET A 16 -11.68 -12.80 7.39
CA MET A 16 -10.50 -13.66 7.36
C MET A 16 -9.27 -12.81 7.69
N GLY A 17 -9.19 -12.34 8.92
CA GLY A 17 -8.18 -11.41 9.39
C GLY A 17 -8.82 -10.32 10.26
N ALA A 18 -8.10 -9.23 10.45
CA ALA A 18 -8.63 -8.07 11.15
C ALA A 18 -9.75 -7.40 10.35
N ASP A 19 -10.80 -7.01 11.04
CA ASP A 19 -11.92 -6.28 10.43
C ASP A 19 -11.49 -4.84 10.11
N PRO A 20 -11.38 -4.45 8.83
CA PRO A 20 -10.95 -3.12 8.47
C PRO A 20 -12.09 -2.12 8.60
N GLY A 21 -11.88 -1.05 9.34
CA GLY A 21 -12.69 0.16 9.23
C GLY A 21 -12.05 1.13 8.25
N LEU A 22 -12.82 1.81 7.43
CA LEU A 22 -12.36 2.84 6.50
C LEU A 22 -12.93 4.20 6.88
N TYR A 23 -12.04 5.15 7.09
CA TYR A 23 -12.40 6.54 7.33
C TYR A 23 -12.06 7.40 6.11
N CYS A 24 -13.04 8.16 5.61
CA CYS A 24 -12.84 9.06 4.49
C CYS A 24 -12.33 10.41 5.00
N LEU A 25 -11.09 10.74 4.69
CA LEU A 25 -10.54 12.06 4.92
C LEU A 25 -11.01 12.98 3.79
N SER A 26 -11.90 13.93 4.11
CA SER A 26 -12.46 14.86 3.13
C SER A 26 -11.74 16.22 3.06
N SER A 27 -10.84 16.49 4.01
CA SER A 27 -10.14 17.78 4.16
C SER A 27 -8.61 17.64 4.15
N ALA A 28 -8.08 16.50 3.72
CA ALA A 28 -6.64 16.28 3.62
C ALA A 28 -6.14 16.59 2.20
N ASP A 29 -4.99 17.22 2.11
CA ASP A 29 -4.25 17.32 0.85
C ASP A 29 -3.62 15.96 0.52
N ILE A 30 -3.71 15.57 -0.73
CA ILE A 30 -3.11 14.33 -1.23
C ILE A 30 -1.77 14.70 -1.85
N ILE A 31 -0.68 14.21 -1.26
CA ILE A 31 0.67 14.37 -1.80
C ILE A 31 1.10 13.00 -2.34
N THR A 32 1.16 12.89 -3.65
CA THR A 32 1.73 11.75 -4.36
C THR A 32 3.14 12.11 -4.83
N GLU A 33 3.79 11.18 -5.53
CA GLU A 33 5.09 11.43 -6.16
C GLU A 33 5.03 12.61 -7.16
N VAL A 34 3.89 12.81 -7.81
CA VAL A 34 3.68 13.91 -8.75
C VAL A 34 3.77 15.27 -8.05
N GLU A 35 3.06 15.42 -6.94
CA GLU A 35 3.12 16.64 -6.13
C GLU A 35 4.51 16.82 -5.50
N ALA A 36 5.12 15.74 -5.02
CA ALA A 36 6.47 15.78 -4.45
C ALA A 36 7.52 16.24 -5.48
N ILE A 37 7.48 15.72 -6.71
CA ILE A 37 8.38 16.13 -7.79
C ILE A 37 8.21 17.62 -8.08
N ARG A 38 6.97 18.10 -8.17
CA ARG A 38 6.68 19.51 -8.41
C ARG A 38 7.20 20.41 -7.28
N MET A 39 6.99 20.01 -6.02
CA MET A 39 7.38 20.81 -4.87
C MET A 39 8.89 20.84 -4.65
N MET A 40 9.59 19.74 -4.91
CA MET A 40 11.02 19.61 -4.62
C MET A 40 11.91 20.05 -5.78
N PHE A 41 11.45 19.86 -7.02
CA PHE A 41 12.28 20.03 -8.22
C PHE A 41 11.67 20.96 -9.26
N HIS A 42 10.53 21.57 -8.97
CA HIS A 42 9.81 22.49 -9.87
C HIS A 42 9.47 21.88 -11.25
N CYS A 43 9.50 20.56 -11.36
CA CYS A 43 9.14 19.82 -12.56
C CYS A 43 7.65 19.48 -12.59
N ASP A 44 7.06 19.45 -13.77
CA ASP A 44 5.72 18.89 -13.96
C ASP A 44 5.82 17.39 -14.24
N ALA A 45 5.06 16.60 -13.51
CA ALA A 45 5.06 15.14 -13.65
C ALA A 45 3.65 14.61 -13.89
N LYS A 46 3.55 13.58 -14.74
CA LYS A 46 2.28 12.92 -15.06
C LYS A 46 2.47 11.41 -15.04
N VAL A 47 1.55 10.70 -14.41
CA VAL A 47 1.51 9.24 -14.46
C VAL A 47 1.10 8.82 -15.88
N VAL A 48 1.98 8.12 -16.58
CA VAL A 48 1.72 7.59 -17.91
C VAL A 48 1.06 6.22 -17.83
N CYS A 49 1.58 5.34 -16.97
CA CYS A 49 0.99 4.06 -16.69
C CYS A 49 1.37 3.58 -15.29
N ALA A 50 0.55 2.68 -14.77
CA ALA A 50 0.75 2.04 -13.48
C ALA A 50 0.36 0.58 -13.58
N GLY A 51 0.99 -0.26 -12.79
CA GLY A 51 0.77 -1.70 -12.76
C GLY A 51 2.09 -2.46 -12.76
N GLY A 52 2.00 -3.74 -13.02
CA GLY A 52 3.17 -4.61 -13.09
C GLY A 52 2.78 -6.07 -12.90
N ILE A 53 3.65 -6.97 -13.34
CA ILE A 53 3.48 -8.42 -13.24
C ILE A 53 4.83 -9.03 -12.84
N GLY A 54 4.80 -10.09 -12.03
CA GLY A 54 5.97 -10.90 -11.76
C GLY A 54 7.04 -10.20 -10.93
N GLY A 55 6.64 -9.45 -9.90
CA GLY A 55 7.55 -8.75 -8.99
C GLY A 55 7.65 -7.24 -9.24
N ASN A 56 6.93 -6.73 -10.24
CA ASN A 56 6.84 -5.30 -10.53
C ASN A 56 5.46 -4.72 -10.18
N GLU A 57 4.71 -5.39 -9.34
CA GLU A 57 3.40 -4.93 -8.89
C GLU A 57 3.55 -3.59 -8.17
N GLY A 58 2.76 -2.61 -8.59
CA GLY A 58 2.83 -1.24 -8.07
C GLY A 58 3.84 -0.33 -8.77
N ALA A 59 4.48 -0.79 -9.86
CA ALA A 59 5.34 0.06 -10.67
C ALA A 59 4.55 1.21 -11.30
N HIS A 60 5.14 2.40 -11.29
CA HIS A 60 4.60 3.58 -11.95
C HIS A 60 5.62 4.12 -12.95
N TYR A 61 5.12 4.60 -14.09
CA TYR A 61 5.90 5.33 -15.08
C TYR A 61 5.42 6.76 -15.13
N TRP A 62 6.35 7.69 -14.99
CA TRP A 62 6.06 9.11 -15.06
C TRP A 62 6.73 9.74 -16.28
N ALA A 63 6.00 10.61 -16.98
CA ALA A 63 6.60 11.59 -17.84
C ALA A 63 6.86 12.86 -17.01
N VAL A 64 8.09 13.34 -17.06
CA VAL A 64 8.50 14.53 -16.31
C VAL A 64 9.03 15.58 -17.28
N ASP A 65 8.53 16.81 -17.15
CA ASP A 65 8.91 17.97 -17.94
C ASP A 65 9.37 19.11 -17.04
N GLY A 66 10.44 19.79 -17.41
CA GLY A 66 11.03 20.88 -16.63
C GLY A 66 12.33 21.39 -17.26
N GLU A 67 12.94 22.37 -16.60
CA GLU A 67 14.24 22.88 -17.01
C GLU A 67 15.32 21.80 -16.85
N GLU A 68 16.31 21.81 -17.71
CA GLU A 68 17.38 20.80 -17.74
C GLU A 68 18.08 20.63 -16.38
N ALA A 69 18.32 21.73 -15.66
CA ALA A 69 18.96 21.70 -14.36
C ALA A 69 18.09 21.01 -13.31
N ASP A 70 16.79 21.24 -13.32
CA ASP A 70 15.82 20.67 -12.37
C ASP A 70 15.63 19.17 -12.64
N ILE A 71 15.55 18.78 -13.91
CA ILE A 71 15.50 17.37 -14.32
C ILE A 71 16.77 16.63 -13.88
N LYS A 72 17.96 17.22 -14.07
CA LYS A 72 19.21 16.60 -13.59
C LYS A 72 19.22 16.43 -12.08
N ALA A 73 18.81 17.45 -11.34
CA ALA A 73 18.71 17.38 -9.87
C ALA A 73 17.75 16.29 -9.40
N LEU A 74 16.61 16.15 -10.07
CA LEU A 74 15.64 15.08 -9.82
C LEU A 74 16.28 13.69 -10.04
N VAL A 75 16.95 13.48 -11.18
CA VAL A 75 17.57 12.19 -11.51
C VAL A 75 18.64 11.84 -10.47
N GLU A 76 19.53 12.77 -10.14
CA GLU A 76 20.55 12.56 -9.11
C GLU A 76 19.95 12.21 -7.75
N TYR A 77 18.86 12.90 -7.37
CA TYR A 77 18.15 12.60 -6.13
C TYR A 77 17.56 11.19 -6.12
N LEU A 78 16.93 10.78 -7.20
CA LEU A 78 16.32 9.45 -7.32
C LEU A 78 17.38 8.35 -7.24
N GLU A 79 18.48 8.49 -7.99
CA GLU A 79 19.59 7.52 -7.99
C GLU A 79 20.24 7.37 -6.60
N LYS A 80 20.31 8.46 -5.87
CA LYS A 80 20.95 8.48 -4.53
C LYS A 80 20.03 7.98 -3.42
N ASN A 81 18.76 8.34 -3.44
CA ASN A 81 17.86 8.22 -2.30
C ASN A 81 16.74 7.19 -2.48
N VAL A 82 16.28 6.98 -3.72
CA VAL A 82 15.19 6.04 -3.98
C VAL A 82 15.77 4.69 -4.35
N LYS A 83 15.99 3.89 -3.32
CA LYS A 83 16.42 2.48 -3.44
C LYS A 83 15.27 1.59 -3.06
N GLY A 84 15.07 0.52 -3.82
CA GLY A 84 14.04 -0.45 -3.49
C GLY A 84 14.21 -0.96 -2.05
N GLU A 85 13.14 -0.85 -1.28
CA GLU A 85 13.11 -1.44 0.05
C GLU A 85 12.99 -2.96 -0.05
N PRO A 86 13.66 -3.72 0.82
CA PRO A 86 13.46 -5.15 0.85
C PRO A 86 12.01 -5.47 1.19
N PRO A 87 11.44 -6.55 0.61
CA PRO A 87 10.06 -6.93 0.90
C PRO A 87 9.87 -7.07 2.42
N VAL A 88 8.82 -6.44 2.93
CA VAL A 88 8.45 -6.57 4.33
C VAL A 88 8.16 -8.04 4.61
N LYS A 89 8.96 -8.65 5.46
CA LYS A 89 8.71 -10.01 5.94
C LYS A 89 7.47 -9.97 6.84
N GLY A 90 6.32 -10.29 6.26
CA GLY A 90 5.10 -10.42 7.00
C GLY A 90 5.28 -11.46 8.12
N ASN A 91 5.02 -11.06 9.36
CA ASN A 91 4.96 -12.02 10.44
C ASN A 91 3.62 -12.75 10.34
N LYS A 92 3.63 -14.05 10.04
CA LYS A 92 2.41 -14.85 10.08
C LYS A 92 1.93 -14.92 11.52
N GLY A 93 0.76 -14.36 11.76
CA GLY A 93 0.13 -14.43 13.07
C GLY A 93 -0.12 -15.90 13.48
N ASN A 94 -0.18 -16.14 14.78
CA ASN A 94 -0.61 -17.41 15.34
C ASN A 94 -2.13 -17.32 15.59
N CYS A 95 -2.92 -18.06 14.83
CA CYS A 95 -4.37 -18.05 14.94
C CYS A 95 -4.86 -18.50 16.31
N ALA A 96 -4.19 -19.45 16.94
CA ALA A 96 -4.55 -19.96 18.28
C ALA A 96 -4.52 -18.87 19.36
N ASN A 97 -3.63 -17.88 19.21
CA ASN A 97 -3.47 -16.76 20.15
C ASN A 97 -3.80 -15.40 19.50
N CYS A 98 -4.60 -15.40 18.46
CA CYS A 98 -4.95 -14.20 17.72
C CYS A 98 -5.84 -13.27 18.54
N ARG A 99 -5.61 -11.94 18.40
CA ARG A 99 -6.38 -10.91 19.13
C ARG A 99 -7.60 -10.40 18.36
N TYR A 100 -7.91 -10.97 17.20
CA TYR A 100 -9.02 -10.53 16.34
C TYR A 100 -10.20 -11.50 16.43
N PRO A 101 -11.15 -11.30 17.36
CA PRO A 101 -12.23 -12.25 17.61
C PRO A 101 -13.22 -12.40 16.46
N GLY A 102 -13.36 -11.38 15.60
CA GLY A 102 -14.22 -11.41 14.41
C GLY A 102 -13.67 -12.28 13.26
N CYS A 103 -12.38 -12.68 13.32
CA CYS A 103 -11.81 -13.53 12.30
C CYS A 103 -12.29 -14.97 12.43
N ARG A 104 -12.77 -15.57 11.33
CA ARG A 104 -13.25 -16.96 11.30
C ARG A 104 -12.19 -18.01 11.68
N TYR A 105 -10.91 -17.63 11.68
CA TYR A 105 -9.78 -18.53 12.04
C TYR A 105 -9.24 -18.25 13.44
N ASN A 106 -9.85 -17.31 14.17
CA ASN A 106 -9.44 -16.97 15.51
C ASN A 106 -9.57 -18.19 16.44
N GLY A 107 -8.52 -18.49 17.19
CA GLY A 107 -8.50 -19.58 18.14
C GLY A 107 -8.23 -20.96 17.53
N LEU A 108 -8.24 -21.12 16.21
CA LEU A 108 -7.99 -22.41 15.57
C LEU A 108 -6.55 -22.85 15.72
N GLN A 109 -6.34 -24.14 15.98
CA GLN A 109 -5.03 -24.77 16.02
C GLN A 109 -4.50 -24.99 14.59
N ALA A 110 -3.19 -25.23 14.46
CA ALA A 110 -2.53 -25.34 13.17
C ALA A 110 -3.10 -26.47 12.28
N ASP A 111 -3.57 -27.54 12.87
CA ASP A 111 -4.19 -28.70 12.18
C ASP A 111 -5.62 -28.40 11.69
N GLU A 112 -6.31 -27.47 12.33
CA GLU A 112 -7.66 -27.04 11.99
C GLU A 112 -7.68 -25.99 10.85
N LEU A 113 -6.54 -25.38 10.57
CA LEU A 113 -6.44 -24.36 9.52
C LEU A 113 -6.53 -24.99 8.12
N PRO A 114 -7.07 -24.25 7.13
CA PRO A 114 -7.12 -24.72 5.75
C PRO A 114 -5.71 -24.94 5.19
N ALA A 115 -5.59 -25.85 4.21
CA ALA A 115 -4.31 -26.29 3.65
C ALA A 115 -3.43 -25.13 3.13
N TRP A 116 -4.04 -24.11 2.54
CA TRP A 116 -3.32 -22.93 2.02
C TRP A 116 -2.72 -22.02 3.12
N MET A 117 -3.17 -22.17 4.36
CA MET A 117 -2.60 -21.49 5.54
C MET A 117 -1.54 -22.34 6.25
N LYS A 118 -1.51 -23.64 5.99
CA LYS A 118 -0.48 -24.54 6.51
C LYS A 118 0.80 -24.37 5.69
N LYS A 119 1.92 -24.26 6.35
CA LYS A 119 3.25 -24.32 5.71
C LYS A 119 3.89 -25.64 6.02
#